data_a3e284586551f05254e7ef547547c8d4
#
_entry.id   a3e284586551f05254e7ef547547c8d4
#
_cell.length_a   1.000
_cell.length_b   1.000
_cell.length_c   1.000
_cell.angle_alpha   90.00
_cell.angle_beta   90.00
_cell.angle_gamma   90.00
#
_symmetry.space_group_name_H-M   'P 1'
#
loop_
_entity.id
_entity.type
_entity.pdbx_description
1 polymer ?
#
loop_
_entity_poly.entity_id
_entity_poly.type
_entity_poly.pdbx_seq_one_letter_code
_entity_poly.pdbx_strand_id
1 'polypeptide(L)'
;AQWDPYSTPIIAEDSGVVSFEGIEPGFSATEQYDELTGQTRLVVNEYLPQGIKPTISVVTDSKTLTYQIEPKTVIYVSNGQKVALADTLAKTPKAVAKSSDITGGLPRVSELFEARKPKNAAVIAEIDGVVKFGKALRSKEKIIIESPDGLEVEHTIDKSLQIQVREGEFVHAGEKLTDGLISSQDVLRILGEKALHQYLISEIQQVYRSQGVAINDKHIEIIVSQMLRQVSILDSGNTSFIVGDLVSRRKFRAENQRVMKMGGEPAIAEPILLGVTRAAIGSDSFISAASFQETTKVLTESSISGKFDYLEDLKENVILGKMIPVGTGLYKKDKVKIRSNK
;
A
#
# COMPACT_ATOMS: atom_id res chain seq x y z
N ALA A 1 4.48 -3.33 30.61
CA ALA A 1 3.96 -4.24 29.59
C ALA A 1 5.15 -4.96 28.95
N GLN A 2 5.07 -6.26 28.83
CA GLN A 2 6.08 -7.06 28.14
C GLN A 2 5.58 -7.29 26.71
N TRP A 3 6.35 -6.83 25.74
CA TRP A 3 6.00 -7.02 24.32
C TRP A 3 6.87 -8.13 23.73
N ASP A 4 6.22 -9.09 23.08
CA ASP A 4 6.88 -10.20 22.39
C ASP A 4 6.72 -10.01 20.88
N PRO A 5 7.81 -9.73 20.13
CA PRO A 5 7.75 -9.53 18.69
C PRO A 5 7.51 -10.83 17.89
N TYR A 6 7.73 -11.99 18.50
CA TYR A 6 7.72 -13.31 17.85
C TYR A 6 6.40 -14.06 17.99
N SER A 7 5.49 -13.58 18.84
CA SER A 7 4.20 -14.23 19.04
C SER A 7 3.05 -13.23 19.15
N THR A 8 1.86 -13.67 18.76
CA THR A 8 0.61 -12.92 18.95
C THR A 8 -0.16 -13.59 20.08
N PRO A 9 -0.39 -12.92 21.21
CA PRO A 9 -1.18 -13.49 22.30
C PRO A 9 -2.68 -13.45 21.96
N ILE A 10 -3.38 -14.53 22.26
CA ILE A 10 -4.83 -14.59 22.33
C ILE A 10 -5.20 -14.40 23.80
N ILE A 11 -5.93 -13.35 24.12
CA ILE A 11 -6.28 -12.95 25.49
C ILE A 11 -7.78 -13.13 25.73
N ALA A 12 -8.14 -13.43 26.98
CA ALA A 12 -9.55 -13.53 27.38
C ALA A 12 -10.21 -12.14 27.39
N GLU A 13 -11.29 -11.99 26.65
CA GLU A 13 -12.10 -10.75 26.61
C GLU A 13 -13.06 -10.63 27.79
N ASP A 14 -13.29 -11.72 28.53
CA ASP A 14 -14.14 -11.75 29.70
C ASP A 14 -13.68 -12.83 30.68
N SER A 15 -14.10 -12.74 31.93
CA SER A 15 -13.80 -13.76 32.93
C SER A 15 -14.77 -14.94 32.85
N GLY A 16 -14.25 -16.16 32.85
CA GLY A 16 -15.08 -17.35 32.69
C GLY A 16 -14.33 -18.65 32.90
N VAL A 17 -14.96 -19.75 32.50
CA VAL A 17 -14.37 -21.09 32.53
C VAL A 17 -14.00 -21.50 31.10
N VAL A 18 -12.76 -21.97 30.93
CA VAL A 18 -12.23 -22.42 29.65
C VAL A 18 -12.77 -23.80 29.29
N SER A 19 -13.25 -23.98 28.07
CA SER A 19 -13.63 -25.25 27.48
C SER A 19 -12.91 -25.45 26.15
N PHE A 20 -12.36 -26.64 25.93
CA PHE A 20 -11.69 -26.99 24.68
C PHE A 20 -12.60 -27.76 23.77
N GLU A 21 -12.60 -27.42 22.47
CA GLU A 21 -13.27 -28.17 21.43
C GLU A 21 -12.24 -28.50 20.31
N GLY A 22 -12.13 -29.80 19.97
CA GLY A 22 -11.19 -30.24 18.94
C GLY A 22 -9.72 -30.16 19.33
N ILE A 23 -9.40 -30.01 20.63
CA ILE A 23 -8.05 -30.00 21.18
C ILE A 23 -7.88 -31.25 22.04
N GLU A 24 -7.29 -32.30 21.48
CA GLU A 24 -7.02 -33.58 22.15
C GLU A 24 -5.52 -33.86 22.17
N PRO A 25 -4.91 -34.10 23.37
CA PRO A 25 -3.51 -34.48 23.47
C PRO A 25 -3.22 -35.78 22.71
N GLY A 26 -2.17 -35.78 21.89
CA GLY A 26 -1.78 -36.92 21.06
C GLY A 26 -2.49 -37.03 19.71
N PHE A 27 -3.57 -36.26 19.44
CA PHE A 27 -4.29 -36.28 18.17
C PHE A 27 -4.22 -34.93 17.45
N SER A 28 -4.75 -33.87 18.05
CA SER A 28 -4.75 -32.51 17.48
C SER A 28 -3.72 -31.59 18.15
N ALA A 29 -3.22 -31.97 19.33
CA ALA A 29 -2.22 -31.23 20.06
C ALA A 29 -1.15 -32.15 20.65
N THR A 30 0.09 -31.67 20.71
CA THR A 30 1.24 -32.39 21.30
C THR A 30 1.69 -31.69 22.56
N GLU A 31 2.00 -32.46 23.59
CA GLU A 31 2.60 -31.92 24.82
C GLU A 31 4.07 -31.60 24.58
N GLN A 32 4.46 -30.34 24.81
CA GLN A 32 5.83 -29.90 24.70
C GLN A 32 6.31 -29.38 26.05
N TYR A 33 7.45 -29.88 26.50
CA TYR A 33 8.09 -29.43 27.72
C TYR A 33 8.90 -28.17 27.45
N ASP A 34 8.61 -27.10 28.18
CA ASP A 34 9.33 -25.83 28.08
C ASP A 34 10.47 -25.83 29.13
N GLU A 35 11.71 -25.97 28.67
CA GLU A 35 12.91 -26.02 29.52
C GLU A 35 13.15 -24.74 30.34
N LEU A 36 12.63 -23.59 29.84
CA LEU A 36 12.82 -22.30 30.53
C LEU A 36 11.84 -22.10 31.68
N THR A 37 10.61 -22.59 31.54
CA THR A 37 9.56 -22.41 32.57
C THR A 37 9.32 -23.67 33.39
N GLY A 38 9.85 -24.82 32.95
CA GLY A 38 9.66 -26.12 33.62
C GLY A 38 8.23 -26.67 33.54
N GLN A 39 7.40 -26.13 32.64
CA GLN A 39 5.99 -26.51 32.47
C GLN A 39 5.75 -27.22 31.18
N THR A 40 4.91 -28.25 31.19
CA THR A 40 4.42 -28.90 29.99
C THR A 40 3.24 -28.10 29.43
N ARG A 41 3.30 -27.77 28.15
CA ARG A 41 2.27 -27.00 27.46
C ARG A 41 1.76 -27.76 26.24
N LEU A 42 0.50 -27.53 25.89
CA LEU A 42 -0.10 -28.08 24.67
C LEU A 42 0.21 -27.17 23.48
N VAL A 43 0.73 -27.78 22.42
CA VAL A 43 0.99 -27.12 21.13
C VAL A 43 0.12 -27.77 20.07
N VAL A 44 -0.66 -26.97 19.37
CA VAL A 44 -1.53 -27.46 18.28
C VAL A 44 -0.68 -27.94 17.11
N ASN A 45 -0.97 -29.13 16.60
CA ASN A 45 -0.23 -29.76 15.50
C ASN A 45 -0.32 -28.96 14.20
N GLU A 46 0.72 -29.02 13.38
CA GLU A 46 0.76 -28.35 12.07
C GLU A 46 -0.23 -28.97 11.07
N TYR A 47 -0.39 -30.29 11.14
CA TYR A 47 -1.32 -31.04 10.29
C TYR A 47 -2.49 -31.52 11.14
N LEU A 48 -3.63 -30.90 10.93
CA LEU A 48 -4.88 -31.30 11.57
C LEU A 48 -5.69 -32.21 10.65
N PRO A 49 -6.37 -33.24 11.17
CA PRO A 49 -7.28 -34.08 10.38
C PRO A 49 -8.40 -33.21 9.77
N GLN A 50 -8.86 -33.61 8.56
CA GLN A 50 -9.93 -32.88 7.88
C GLN A 50 -11.20 -32.80 8.75
N GLY A 51 -11.69 -31.58 8.98
CA GLY A 51 -12.91 -31.31 9.72
C GLY A 51 -12.74 -30.93 11.20
N ILE A 52 -11.53 -31.01 11.75
CA ILE A 52 -11.28 -30.59 13.15
C ILE A 52 -10.78 -29.13 13.14
N LYS A 53 -11.53 -28.27 13.80
CA LYS A 53 -11.15 -26.87 14.08
C LYS A 53 -10.85 -26.75 15.58
N PRO A 54 -9.58 -26.67 15.99
CA PRO A 54 -9.27 -26.48 17.40
C PRO A 54 -9.78 -25.12 17.87
N THR A 55 -10.57 -25.13 18.95
CA THR A 55 -11.25 -23.95 19.45
C THR A 55 -11.17 -23.91 20.95
N ILE A 56 -10.91 -22.73 21.50
CA ILE A 56 -10.99 -22.44 22.95
C ILE A 56 -12.24 -21.59 23.18
N SER A 57 -13.13 -22.06 24.01
CA SER A 57 -14.33 -21.32 24.41
C SER A 57 -14.22 -20.86 25.85
N VAL A 58 -14.53 -19.61 26.13
CA VAL A 58 -14.64 -19.06 27.49
C VAL A 58 -16.13 -18.91 27.79
N VAL A 59 -16.60 -19.75 28.71
CA VAL A 59 -18.01 -19.74 29.14
C VAL A 59 -18.17 -18.79 30.32
N THR A 60 -18.95 -17.75 30.11
CA THR A 60 -19.34 -16.76 31.12
C THR A 60 -20.83 -16.99 31.46
N ASP A 61 -21.31 -16.48 32.58
CA ASP A 61 -22.69 -16.64 33.01
C ASP A 61 -23.75 -16.11 31.99
N SER A 62 -23.36 -15.21 31.08
CA SER A 62 -24.24 -14.56 30.11
C SER A 62 -23.97 -14.93 28.64
N LYS A 63 -22.75 -15.34 28.28
CA LYS A 63 -22.34 -15.63 26.91
C LYS A 63 -21.16 -16.60 26.83
N THR A 64 -21.01 -17.25 25.70
CA THR A 64 -19.84 -18.08 25.35
C THR A 64 -19.02 -17.34 24.30
N LEU A 65 -17.76 -17.03 24.62
CA LEU A 65 -16.81 -16.43 23.69
C LEU A 65 -15.93 -17.54 23.12
N THR A 66 -15.86 -17.62 21.80
CA THR A 66 -15.17 -18.70 21.10
C THR A 66 -13.97 -18.15 20.33
N TYR A 67 -12.79 -18.69 20.61
CA TYR A 67 -11.52 -18.32 19.98
C TYR A 67 -11.03 -19.48 19.13
N GLN A 68 -10.91 -19.27 17.83
CA GLN A 68 -10.38 -20.25 16.91
C GLN A 68 -8.85 -20.27 17.02
N ILE A 69 -8.25 -21.44 17.12
CA ILE A 69 -6.82 -21.62 17.36
C ILE A 69 -6.14 -22.07 16.07
N GLU A 70 -5.09 -21.38 15.69
CA GLU A 70 -4.28 -21.72 14.52
C GLU A 70 -3.29 -22.86 14.80
N PRO A 71 -2.83 -23.58 13.76
CA PRO A 71 -1.73 -24.55 13.91
C PRO A 71 -0.48 -23.92 14.52
N LYS A 72 0.30 -24.72 15.27
CA LYS A 72 1.52 -24.29 16.00
C LYS A 72 1.29 -23.35 17.18
N THR A 73 0.07 -23.05 17.53
CA THR A 73 -0.25 -22.20 18.69
C THR A 73 0.05 -22.96 19.98
N VAL A 74 0.72 -22.27 20.91
CA VAL A 74 1.02 -22.75 22.27
C VAL A 74 -0.09 -22.35 23.21
N ILE A 75 -0.73 -23.29 23.86
CA ILE A 75 -1.86 -23.07 24.79
C ILE A 75 -1.32 -22.93 26.22
N TYR A 76 -1.76 -21.88 26.92
CA TYR A 76 -1.29 -21.52 28.27
C TYR A 76 -2.29 -21.87 29.36
N VAL A 77 -3.49 -22.27 29.00
CA VAL A 77 -4.59 -22.61 29.91
C VAL A 77 -4.93 -24.09 29.83
N SER A 78 -5.56 -24.63 30.86
CA SER A 78 -6.06 -26.01 30.89
C SER A 78 -7.58 -26.05 30.76
N ASN A 79 -8.10 -27.16 30.27
CA ASN A 79 -9.54 -27.36 30.16
C ASN A 79 -10.21 -27.29 31.55
N GLY A 80 -11.26 -26.51 31.69
CA GLY A 80 -11.93 -26.27 32.98
C GLY A 80 -11.28 -25.21 33.89
N GLN A 81 -10.19 -24.58 33.46
CA GLN A 81 -9.52 -23.51 34.23
C GLN A 81 -10.36 -22.24 34.24
N LYS A 82 -10.43 -21.58 35.40
CA LYS A 82 -11.00 -20.23 35.51
C LYS A 82 -9.99 -19.19 35.05
N VAL A 83 -10.40 -18.31 34.14
CA VAL A 83 -9.59 -17.20 33.63
C VAL A 83 -10.23 -15.87 33.95
N ALA A 84 -9.42 -14.86 34.20
CA ALA A 84 -9.83 -13.48 34.40
C ALA A 84 -9.73 -12.70 33.06
N LEU A 85 -10.36 -11.53 33.04
CA LEU A 85 -10.24 -10.58 31.93
C LEU A 85 -8.75 -10.28 31.66
N ALA A 86 -8.37 -10.32 30.40
CA ALA A 86 -7.01 -10.09 29.89
C ALA A 86 -5.97 -11.20 30.20
N ASP A 87 -6.36 -12.35 30.74
CA ASP A 87 -5.46 -13.50 30.85
C ASP A 87 -5.09 -14.05 29.48
N THR A 88 -3.84 -14.48 29.34
CA THR A 88 -3.36 -15.07 28.07
C THR A 88 -3.85 -16.51 27.95
N LEU A 89 -4.71 -16.78 26.97
CA LEU A 89 -5.22 -18.12 26.66
C LEU A 89 -4.23 -18.93 25.85
N ALA A 90 -3.69 -18.34 24.79
CA ALA A 90 -2.76 -18.98 23.90
C ALA A 90 -1.81 -17.96 23.26
N LYS A 91 -0.70 -18.42 22.69
CA LYS A 91 0.21 -17.60 21.87
C LYS A 91 0.46 -18.29 20.55
N THR A 92 0.07 -17.63 19.48
CA THR A 92 0.39 -18.07 18.12
C THR A 92 1.77 -17.55 17.75
N PRO A 93 2.76 -18.41 17.44
CA PRO A 93 4.03 -17.93 16.94
C PRO A 93 3.73 -17.20 15.62
N LYS A 94 4.15 -15.95 15.54
CA LYS A 94 4.19 -15.30 14.23
C LYS A 94 5.08 -16.19 13.39
N ALA A 95 4.53 -16.77 12.32
CA ALA A 95 5.37 -17.34 11.29
C ALA A 95 6.36 -16.23 10.97
N VAL A 96 7.61 -16.37 11.43
CA VAL A 96 8.71 -15.59 10.88
C VAL A 96 8.64 -16.02 9.43
N ALA A 97 7.97 -15.21 8.61
CA ALA A 97 7.94 -15.41 7.19
C ALA A 97 9.39 -15.69 6.86
N LYS A 98 9.68 -16.92 6.38
CA LYS A 98 11.02 -17.31 5.94
C LYS A 98 11.48 -16.13 5.15
N SER A 99 12.35 -15.31 5.74
CA SER A 99 12.74 -14.01 5.26
C SER A 99 12.24 -13.77 3.84
N SER A 100 10.94 -13.42 3.70
CA SER A 100 10.62 -12.59 2.57
C SER A 100 11.61 -11.48 2.83
N ASP A 101 12.60 -11.43 1.98
CA ASP A 101 13.61 -10.42 1.96
C ASP A 101 12.83 -9.12 2.09
N ILE A 102 12.55 -8.78 3.36
CA ILE A 102 11.92 -7.51 3.69
C ILE A 102 13.04 -6.59 3.31
N THR A 103 12.96 -6.04 2.09
CA THR A 103 13.79 -4.95 1.67
C THR A 103 13.55 -3.85 2.68
N GLY A 104 14.14 -4.03 3.86
CA GLY A 104 14.10 -3.10 4.95
C GLY A 104 15.18 -2.05 4.75
N GLY A 105 15.05 -0.94 5.40
CA GLY A 105 16.04 0.13 5.34
C GLY A 105 16.04 0.91 4.01
N LEU A 106 17.19 1.44 3.61
CA LEU A 106 17.33 2.31 2.44
C LEU A 106 16.84 1.71 1.11
N PRO A 107 17.02 0.41 0.80
CA PRO A 107 16.42 -0.19 -0.39
C PRO A 107 14.90 -0.04 -0.47
N ARG A 108 14.18 -0.10 0.66
CA ARG A 108 12.72 0.11 0.69
C ARG A 108 12.34 1.54 0.30
N VAL A 109 13.11 2.53 0.73
CA VAL A 109 12.90 3.93 0.33
C VAL A 109 13.05 4.09 -1.19
N SER A 110 14.06 3.45 -1.78
CA SER A 110 14.25 3.45 -3.23
C SER A 110 13.08 2.79 -3.98
N GLU A 111 12.55 1.67 -3.48
CA GLU A 111 11.36 1.02 -4.05
C GLU A 111 10.13 1.94 -4.00
N LEU A 112 9.92 2.64 -2.87
CA LEU A 112 8.78 3.56 -2.71
C LEU A 112 8.88 4.75 -3.67
N PHE A 113 10.07 5.37 -3.81
CA PHE A 113 10.28 6.47 -4.74
C PHE A 113 10.22 6.06 -6.21
N GLU A 114 10.58 4.82 -6.53
CA GLU A 114 10.43 4.28 -7.89
C GLU A 114 9.02 3.71 -8.16
N ALA A 115 8.11 3.78 -7.17
CA ALA A 115 6.75 3.23 -7.24
C ALA A 115 6.72 1.78 -7.76
N ARG A 116 7.71 0.97 -7.34
CA ARG A 116 7.80 -0.44 -7.74
C ARG A 116 6.76 -1.25 -6.98
N LYS A 117 6.13 -2.18 -7.70
CA LYS A 117 5.23 -3.15 -7.06
C LYS A 117 6.07 -4.09 -6.18
N PRO A 118 5.77 -4.23 -4.88
CA PRO A 118 6.50 -5.15 -4.02
C PRO A 118 6.30 -6.59 -4.46
N LYS A 119 7.32 -7.44 -4.28
CA LYS A 119 7.26 -8.87 -4.65
C LYS A 119 6.15 -9.60 -3.89
N ASN A 120 6.00 -9.26 -2.59
CA ASN A 120 4.94 -9.78 -1.72
C ASN A 120 3.92 -8.67 -1.48
N ALA A 121 3.17 -8.32 -2.52
CA ALA A 121 2.11 -7.33 -2.39
C ALA A 121 0.94 -7.92 -1.60
N ALA A 122 0.50 -7.21 -0.57
CA ALA A 122 -0.74 -7.51 0.13
C ALA A 122 -1.93 -7.25 -0.80
N VAL A 123 -2.94 -8.09 -0.72
CA VAL A 123 -4.26 -7.80 -1.30
C VAL A 123 -5.00 -6.90 -0.32
N ILE A 124 -5.58 -5.83 -0.81
CA ILE A 124 -6.34 -4.86 0.00
C ILE A 124 -7.80 -4.81 -0.43
N ALA A 125 -8.68 -4.48 0.50
CA ALA A 125 -10.10 -4.33 0.24
C ALA A 125 -10.37 -3.14 -0.69
N GLU A 126 -11.19 -3.34 -1.74
CA GLU A 126 -11.55 -2.25 -2.67
C GLU A 126 -12.76 -1.46 -2.19
N ILE A 127 -13.64 -2.09 -1.40
CA ILE A 127 -14.87 -1.47 -0.88
C ILE A 127 -15.01 -1.74 0.62
N ASP A 128 -15.82 -0.94 1.29
CA ASP A 128 -16.27 -1.21 2.66
C ASP A 128 -17.31 -2.33 2.66
N GLY A 129 -17.15 -3.32 3.54
CA GLY A 129 -18.12 -4.40 3.59
C GLY A 129 -17.74 -5.56 4.50
N VAL A 130 -18.58 -6.58 4.49
CA VAL A 130 -18.40 -7.81 5.27
C VAL A 130 -17.71 -8.87 4.44
N VAL A 131 -16.69 -9.50 5.02
CA VAL A 131 -15.90 -10.55 4.40
C VAL A 131 -16.66 -11.86 4.37
N LYS A 132 -16.73 -12.49 3.20
CA LYS A 132 -17.22 -13.86 2.98
C LYS A 132 -16.16 -14.68 2.25
N PHE A 133 -15.97 -15.93 2.65
CA PHE A 133 -15.09 -16.83 1.91
C PHE A 133 -15.86 -17.53 0.79
N GLY A 134 -15.35 -17.40 -0.43
CA GLY A 134 -15.88 -18.09 -1.60
C GLY A 134 -15.30 -19.50 -1.77
N LYS A 135 -15.73 -20.20 -2.82
CA LYS A 135 -15.23 -21.53 -3.14
C LYS A 135 -13.74 -21.47 -3.50
N ALA A 136 -12.93 -22.22 -2.76
CA ALA A 136 -11.49 -22.32 -3.02
C ALA A 136 -11.24 -23.02 -4.38
N LEU A 137 -10.40 -22.41 -5.21
CA LEU A 137 -9.81 -23.06 -6.39
C LEU A 137 -8.54 -23.83 -6.01
N ARG A 138 -8.04 -24.70 -6.91
CA ARG A 138 -6.89 -25.58 -6.60
C ARG A 138 -5.68 -24.87 -5.96
N SER A 139 -5.33 -23.66 -6.42
CA SER A 139 -4.18 -22.88 -5.91
C SER A 139 -4.54 -21.50 -5.37
N LYS A 140 -5.81 -21.11 -5.42
CA LYS A 140 -6.28 -19.77 -5.06
C LYS A 140 -7.48 -19.85 -4.14
N GLU A 141 -7.58 -18.90 -3.22
CA GLU A 141 -8.76 -18.69 -2.38
C GLU A 141 -9.48 -17.44 -2.85
N LYS A 142 -10.81 -17.48 -2.79
CA LYS A 142 -11.64 -16.31 -3.12
C LYS A 142 -12.16 -15.69 -1.83
N ILE A 143 -11.95 -14.40 -1.69
CA ILE A 143 -12.59 -13.57 -0.67
C ILE A 143 -13.57 -12.65 -1.37
N ILE A 144 -14.80 -12.63 -0.90
CA ILE A 144 -15.87 -11.77 -1.40
C ILE A 144 -16.15 -10.73 -0.32
N ILE A 145 -16.12 -9.47 -0.69
CA ILE A 145 -16.51 -8.38 0.20
C ILE A 145 -17.88 -7.89 -0.25
N GLU A 146 -18.85 -7.97 0.63
CA GLU A 146 -20.23 -7.52 0.40
C GLU A 146 -20.45 -6.18 1.11
N SER A 147 -20.69 -5.15 0.31
CA SER A 147 -21.07 -3.84 0.83
C SER A 147 -22.50 -3.85 1.39
N PRO A 148 -22.84 -3.00 2.37
CA PRO A 148 -24.21 -2.78 2.81
C PRO A 148 -25.20 -2.44 1.69
N ASP A 149 -24.70 -1.87 0.58
CA ASP A 149 -25.48 -1.54 -0.61
C ASP A 149 -25.74 -2.74 -1.55
N GLY A 150 -25.26 -3.94 -1.19
CA GLY A 150 -25.42 -5.15 -1.99
C GLY A 150 -24.42 -5.29 -3.15
N LEU A 151 -23.37 -4.49 -3.16
CA LEU A 151 -22.29 -4.60 -4.13
C LEU A 151 -21.27 -5.64 -3.65
N GLU A 152 -20.97 -6.63 -4.49
CA GLU A 152 -20.01 -7.68 -4.19
C GLU A 152 -18.73 -7.49 -5.01
N VAL A 153 -17.57 -7.51 -4.36
CA VAL A 153 -16.26 -7.49 -5.01
C VAL A 153 -15.49 -8.76 -4.65
N GLU A 154 -15.06 -9.50 -5.68
CA GLU A 154 -14.29 -10.73 -5.51
C GLU A 154 -12.78 -10.45 -5.56
N HIS A 155 -12.07 -10.85 -4.52
CA HIS A 155 -10.62 -10.86 -4.46
C HIS A 155 -10.08 -12.28 -4.56
N THR A 156 -9.20 -12.52 -5.51
CA THR A 156 -8.55 -13.82 -5.70
C THR A 156 -7.17 -13.81 -5.09
N ILE A 157 -6.93 -14.63 -4.08
CA ILE A 157 -5.71 -14.67 -3.27
C ILE A 157 -4.97 -15.97 -3.51
N ASP A 158 -3.66 -15.92 -3.69
CA ASP A 158 -2.83 -17.12 -3.77
C ASP A 158 -2.68 -17.76 -2.39
N LYS A 159 -2.79 -19.08 -2.29
CA LYS A 159 -2.66 -19.84 -1.03
C LYS A 159 -1.30 -19.67 -0.33
N SER A 160 -0.32 -19.11 -1.01
CA SER A 160 0.99 -18.78 -0.42
C SER A 160 0.95 -17.56 0.49
N LEU A 161 -0.09 -16.71 0.38
CA LEU A 161 -0.28 -15.52 1.20
C LEU A 161 -1.16 -15.87 2.41
N GLN A 162 -0.75 -15.40 3.59
CA GLN A 162 -1.52 -15.59 4.81
C GLN A 162 -2.67 -14.58 4.85
N ILE A 163 -3.89 -15.08 5.00
CA ILE A 163 -5.10 -14.25 5.13
C ILE A 163 -5.14 -13.70 6.56
N GLN A 164 -5.37 -12.40 6.71
CA GLN A 164 -5.43 -11.70 8.01
C GLN A 164 -6.85 -11.47 8.51
N VAL A 165 -7.84 -11.56 7.62
CA VAL A 165 -9.25 -11.29 7.92
C VAL A 165 -10.04 -12.56 8.20
N ARG A 166 -11.14 -12.44 8.94
CA ARG A 166 -12.03 -13.54 9.32
C ARG A 166 -13.35 -13.46 8.57
N GLU A 167 -14.01 -14.61 8.45
CA GLU A 167 -15.36 -14.65 7.87
C GLU A 167 -16.35 -13.89 8.76
N GLY A 168 -17.13 -12.99 8.15
CA GLY A 168 -18.06 -12.12 8.85
C GLY A 168 -17.45 -10.85 9.45
N GLU A 169 -16.14 -10.62 9.29
CA GLU A 169 -15.48 -9.40 9.72
C GLU A 169 -15.83 -8.24 8.80
N PHE A 170 -16.05 -7.05 9.37
CA PHE A 170 -16.25 -5.84 8.59
C PHE A 170 -14.91 -5.20 8.30
N VAL A 171 -14.62 -4.96 7.02
CA VAL A 171 -13.35 -4.34 6.55
C VAL A 171 -13.64 -3.02 5.85
N HIS A 172 -12.72 -2.08 6.01
CA HIS A 172 -12.76 -0.80 5.31
C HIS A 172 -11.95 -0.85 4.02
N ALA A 173 -12.36 -0.02 3.04
CA ALA A 173 -11.60 0.15 1.80
C ALA A 173 -10.13 0.54 2.10
N GLY A 174 -9.19 -0.17 1.48
CA GLY A 174 -7.75 0.00 1.73
C GLY A 174 -7.18 -0.84 2.87
N GLU A 175 -8.00 -1.59 3.61
CA GLU A 175 -7.54 -2.50 4.66
C GLU A 175 -6.91 -3.77 4.05
N LYS A 176 -5.90 -4.32 4.73
CA LYS A 176 -5.18 -5.51 4.26
C LYS A 176 -6.02 -6.77 4.48
N LEU A 177 -6.26 -7.51 3.42
CA LEU A 177 -6.86 -8.84 3.48
C LEU A 177 -5.80 -9.94 3.71
N THR A 178 -4.56 -9.69 3.25
CA THR A 178 -3.46 -10.64 3.39
C THR A 178 -2.23 -9.98 3.98
N ASP A 179 -1.31 -10.79 4.48
CA ASP A 179 0.02 -10.31 4.87
C ASP A 179 0.80 -9.81 3.66
N GLY A 180 1.68 -8.84 3.89
CA GLY A 180 2.53 -8.27 2.86
C GLY A 180 2.62 -6.74 2.90
N LEU A 181 3.27 -6.19 1.88
CA LEU A 181 3.45 -4.76 1.70
C LEU A 181 2.35 -4.20 0.80
N ILE A 182 1.76 -3.08 1.19
CA ILE A 182 0.76 -2.42 0.36
C ILE A 182 1.44 -1.82 -0.89
N SER A 183 0.82 -2.02 -2.04
CA SER A 183 1.23 -1.38 -3.29
C SER A 183 0.79 0.08 -3.31
N SER A 184 1.72 1.00 -3.57
CA SER A 184 1.41 2.43 -3.67
C SER A 184 0.40 2.74 -4.79
N GLN A 185 0.38 1.93 -5.87
CA GLN A 185 -0.57 2.09 -6.96
C GLN A 185 -1.99 1.72 -6.54
N ASP A 186 -2.14 0.66 -5.71
CA ASP A 186 -3.45 0.24 -5.21
C ASP A 186 -4.00 1.25 -4.20
N VAL A 187 -3.13 1.86 -3.37
CA VAL A 187 -3.53 2.97 -2.48
C VAL A 187 -4.06 4.16 -3.30
N LEU A 188 -3.38 4.52 -4.40
CA LEU A 188 -3.86 5.60 -5.26
C LEU A 188 -5.23 5.30 -5.87
N ARG A 189 -5.41 4.08 -6.37
CA ARG A 189 -6.64 3.64 -7.04
C ARG A 189 -7.84 3.59 -6.09
N ILE A 190 -7.64 3.09 -4.86
CA ILE A 190 -8.73 2.84 -3.92
C ILE A 190 -8.98 4.04 -3.01
N LEU A 191 -7.93 4.58 -2.39
CA LEU A 191 -8.02 5.62 -1.36
C LEU A 191 -7.78 7.04 -1.89
N GLY A 192 -7.25 7.14 -3.13
CA GLY A 192 -6.98 8.42 -3.78
C GLY A 192 -5.67 9.10 -3.37
N GLU A 193 -5.44 10.29 -3.89
CA GLU A 193 -4.15 11.00 -3.79
C GLU A 193 -3.76 11.41 -2.37
N LYS A 194 -4.72 11.88 -1.58
CA LYS A 194 -4.43 12.34 -0.20
C LYS A 194 -3.94 11.21 0.68
N ALA A 195 -4.60 10.05 0.60
CA ALA A 195 -4.20 8.87 1.34
C ALA A 195 -2.83 8.34 0.87
N LEU A 196 -2.57 8.38 -0.45
CA LEU A 196 -1.27 8.00 -1.00
C LEU A 196 -0.15 8.91 -0.49
N HIS A 197 -0.36 10.23 -0.44
CA HIS A 197 0.62 11.16 0.13
C HIS A 197 0.96 10.80 1.58
N GLN A 198 -0.04 10.60 2.41
CA GLN A 198 0.15 10.23 3.81
C GLN A 198 0.86 8.88 3.95
N TYR A 199 0.46 7.90 3.15
CA TYR A 199 1.06 6.57 3.13
C TYR A 199 2.55 6.63 2.79
N LEU A 200 2.93 7.28 1.67
CA LEU A 200 4.32 7.38 1.24
C LEU A 200 5.19 8.13 2.26
N ILE A 201 4.70 9.24 2.81
CA ILE A 201 5.42 10.01 3.83
C ILE A 201 5.64 9.15 5.08
N SER A 202 4.59 8.46 5.55
CA SER A 202 4.65 7.62 6.74
C SER A 202 5.64 6.47 6.57
N GLU A 203 5.57 5.72 5.46
CA GLU A 203 6.45 4.60 5.16
C GLU A 203 7.93 5.03 5.07
N ILE A 204 8.19 6.12 4.33
CA ILE A 204 9.55 6.65 4.16
C ILE A 204 10.11 7.16 5.48
N GLN A 205 9.32 7.92 6.24
CA GLN A 205 9.71 8.42 7.56
C GLN A 205 9.97 7.29 8.56
N GLN A 206 9.17 6.24 8.53
CA GLN A 206 9.38 5.07 9.38
C GLN A 206 10.75 4.44 9.14
N VAL A 207 11.15 4.29 7.88
CA VAL A 207 12.47 3.76 7.52
C VAL A 207 13.59 4.68 8.02
N TYR A 208 13.51 5.99 7.80
CA TYR A 208 14.54 6.93 8.26
C TYR A 208 14.62 6.99 9.78
N ARG A 209 13.47 7.04 10.47
CA ARG A 209 13.42 7.05 11.94
C ARG A 209 13.99 5.77 12.55
N SER A 210 13.76 4.61 11.95
CA SER A 210 14.36 3.34 12.41
C SER A 210 15.87 3.33 12.33
N GLN A 211 16.46 4.16 11.46
CA GLN A 211 17.90 4.36 11.33
C GLN A 211 18.43 5.59 12.10
N GLY A 212 17.61 6.20 12.93
CA GLY A 212 17.99 7.37 13.73
C GLY A 212 18.15 8.68 12.94
N VAL A 213 17.66 8.73 11.69
CA VAL A 213 17.74 9.92 10.83
C VAL A 213 16.44 10.70 10.90
N ALA A 214 16.49 11.96 11.33
CA ALA A 214 15.35 12.86 11.35
C ALA A 214 15.34 13.73 10.07
N ILE A 215 14.29 13.57 9.26
CA ILE A 215 14.06 14.35 8.03
C ILE A 215 12.71 15.05 8.18
N ASN A 216 12.62 16.32 7.72
CA ASN A 216 11.35 17.03 7.70
C ASN A 216 10.49 16.54 6.54
N ASP A 217 9.20 16.33 6.80
CA ASP A 217 8.23 15.77 5.86
C ASP A 217 8.17 16.53 4.52
N LYS A 218 8.34 17.87 4.55
CA LYS A 218 8.32 18.71 3.34
C LYS A 218 9.30 18.28 2.24
N HIS A 219 10.43 17.68 2.59
CA HIS A 219 11.40 17.18 1.59
C HIS A 219 10.85 15.98 0.83
N ILE A 220 10.12 15.09 1.54
CA ILE A 220 9.46 13.94 0.97
C ILE A 220 8.23 14.38 0.18
N GLU A 221 7.44 15.30 0.72
CA GLU A 221 6.25 15.86 0.06
C GLU A 221 6.55 16.47 -1.31
N ILE A 222 7.66 17.21 -1.42
CA ILE A 222 8.09 17.77 -2.71
C ILE A 222 8.34 16.67 -3.74
N ILE A 223 9.03 15.59 -3.35
CA ILE A 223 9.32 14.46 -4.24
C ILE A 223 8.02 13.77 -4.65
N VAL A 224 7.15 13.45 -3.69
CA VAL A 224 5.86 12.78 -3.94
C VAL A 224 4.97 13.65 -4.85
N SER A 225 4.99 14.98 -4.67
CA SER A 225 4.24 15.89 -5.55
C SER A 225 4.71 15.83 -7.00
N GLN A 226 6.01 15.63 -7.23
CA GLN A 226 6.55 15.44 -8.59
C GLN A 226 6.20 14.07 -9.18
N MET A 227 6.11 13.02 -8.36
CA MET A 227 5.65 11.69 -8.78
C MET A 227 4.19 11.67 -9.24
N LEU A 228 3.36 12.57 -8.73
CA LEU A 228 1.94 12.74 -9.06
C LEU A 228 1.67 13.91 -10.05
N ARG A 229 2.70 14.41 -10.71
CA ARG A 229 2.60 15.57 -11.62
C ARG A 229 1.81 15.27 -12.89
N GLN A 230 1.77 14.02 -13.34
CA GLN A 230 1.12 13.60 -14.58
C GLN A 230 -0.24 12.94 -14.33
N VAL A 231 -1.07 12.99 -15.35
CA VAL A 231 -2.37 12.30 -15.42
C VAL A 231 -2.45 11.50 -16.71
N SER A 232 -3.18 10.39 -16.68
CA SER A 232 -3.48 9.57 -17.85
C SER A 232 -4.85 9.96 -18.40
N ILE A 233 -4.94 10.22 -19.69
CA ILE A 233 -6.19 10.60 -20.35
C ILE A 233 -7.07 9.36 -20.53
N LEU A 234 -8.27 9.37 -19.94
CA LEU A 234 -9.28 8.33 -20.11
C LEU A 234 -10.22 8.63 -21.28
N ASP A 235 -10.63 9.90 -21.39
CA ASP A 235 -11.49 10.37 -22.48
C ASP A 235 -10.94 11.72 -22.97
N SER A 236 -10.81 11.85 -24.28
CA SER A 236 -10.28 13.06 -24.90
C SER A 236 -11.29 14.19 -25.03
N GLY A 237 -12.59 13.92 -24.98
CA GLY A 237 -13.61 14.91 -25.25
C GLY A 237 -13.31 15.69 -26.55
N ASN A 238 -13.48 17.02 -26.51
CA ASN A 238 -13.17 17.92 -27.62
C ASN A 238 -11.77 18.54 -27.56
N THR A 239 -10.86 17.91 -26.77
CA THR A 239 -9.47 18.36 -26.65
C THR A 239 -8.58 17.75 -27.74
N SER A 240 -7.32 18.24 -27.82
CA SER A 240 -6.30 17.69 -28.71
C SER A 240 -5.57 16.47 -28.12
N PHE A 241 -5.96 15.96 -26.96
CA PHE A 241 -5.34 14.83 -26.31
C PHE A 241 -5.75 13.49 -26.93
N ILE A 242 -4.90 12.49 -26.78
CA ILE A 242 -5.15 11.11 -27.21
C ILE A 242 -5.40 10.28 -25.94
N VAL A 243 -6.36 9.36 -26.01
CA VAL A 243 -6.65 8.43 -24.92
C VAL A 243 -5.42 7.56 -24.61
N GLY A 244 -5.05 7.50 -23.33
CA GLY A 244 -3.87 6.79 -22.86
C GLY A 244 -2.59 7.65 -22.79
N ASP A 245 -2.61 8.88 -23.28
CA ASP A 245 -1.46 9.78 -23.17
C ASP A 245 -1.23 10.22 -21.71
N LEU A 246 0.06 10.37 -21.36
CA LEU A 246 0.50 10.94 -20.10
C LEU A 246 0.76 12.44 -20.28
N VAL A 247 -0.03 13.24 -19.61
CA VAL A 247 0.02 14.71 -19.75
C VAL A 247 0.25 15.35 -18.38
N SER A 248 1.02 16.45 -18.32
CA SER A 248 1.16 17.20 -17.08
C SER A 248 -0.17 17.83 -16.66
N ARG A 249 -0.49 17.79 -15.36
CA ARG A 249 -1.72 18.38 -14.81
C ARG A 249 -1.91 19.85 -15.21
N ARG A 250 -0.81 20.58 -15.37
CA ARG A 250 -0.85 21.99 -15.78
C ARG A 250 -1.39 22.13 -17.21
N LYS A 251 -0.86 21.35 -18.14
CA LYS A 251 -1.33 21.32 -19.54
C LYS A 251 -2.77 20.84 -19.65
N PHE A 252 -3.10 19.75 -18.95
CA PHE A 252 -4.45 19.21 -18.87
C PHE A 252 -5.48 20.27 -18.42
N ARG A 253 -5.19 20.95 -17.31
CA ARG A 253 -6.08 22.02 -16.80
C ARG A 253 -6.21 23.19 -17.76
N ALA A 254 -5.10 23.61 -18.36
CA ALA A 254 -5.10 24.74 -19.30
C ALA A 254 -5.92 24.42 -20.56
N GLU A 255 -5.77 23.22 -21.13
CA GLU A 255 -6.51 22.80 -22.32
C GLU A 255 -8.00 22.61 -22.03
N ASN A 256 -8.35 21.99 -20.91
CA ASN A 256 -9.75 21.86 -20.49
C ASN A 256 -10.41 23.22 -20.28
N GLN A 257 -9.70 24.19 -19.68
CA GLN A 257 -10.22 25.54 -19.54
C GLN A 257 -10.42 26.23 -20.90
N ARG A 258 -9.53 25.98 -21.86
CA ARG A 258 -9.65 26.48 -23.23
C ARG A 258 -10.90 25.92 -23.91
N VAL A 259 -11.09 24.61 -23.84
CA VAL A 259 -12.23 23.91 -24.46
C VAL A 259 -13.56 24.33 -23.82
N MET A 260 -13.62 24.39 -22.48
CA MET A 260 -14.83 24.86 -21.77
C MET A 260 -15.21 26.30 -22.15
N LYS A 261 -14.23 27.21 -22.35
CA LYS A 261 -14.50 28.59 -22.82
C LYS A 261 -15.07 28.61 -24.24
N MET A 262 -14.80 27.59 -25.06
CA MET A 262 -15.33 27.43 -26.38
C MET A 262 -16.68 26.68 -26.42
N GLY A 263 -17.19 26.24 -25.26
CA GLY A 263 -18.44 25.47 -25.13
C GLY A 263 -18.31 24.00 -25.51
N GLY A 264 -17.08 23.46 -25.59
CA GLY A 264 -16.82 22.04 -25.87
C GLY A 264 -16.75 21.19 -24.58
N GLU A 265 -16.75 19.88 -24.77
CA GLU A 265 -16.61 18.89 -23.69
C GLU A 265 -15.15 18.77 -23.25
N PRO A 266 -14.84 18.88 -21.93
CA PRO A 266 -13.49 18.72 -21.43
C PRO A 266 -13.05 17.25 -21.44
N ALA A 267 -11.74 17.01 -21.52
CA ALA A 267 -11.16 15.69 -21.36
C ALA A 267 -11.27 15.19 -19.91
N ILE A 268 -11.41 13.88 -19.73
CA ILE A 268 -11.39 13.19 -18.44
C ILE A 268 -10.05 12.46 -18.29
N ALA A 269 -9.46 12.57 -17.12
CA ALA A 269 -8.18 11.92 -16.80
C ALA A 269 -8.15 11.41 -15.38
N GLU A 270 -7.36 10.36 -15.17
CA GLU A 270 -7.08 9.78 -13.85
C GLU A 270 -5.67 10.15 -13.38
N PRO A 271 -5.47 10.31 -12.07
CA PRO A 271 -4.15 10.52 -11.51
C PRO A 271 -3.31 9.25 -11.64
N ILE A 272 -2.04 9.42 -12.02
CA ILE A 272 -1.09 8.30 -12.11
C ILE A 272 0.10 8.55 -11.21
N LEU A 273 0.57 7.49 -10.53
CA LEU A 273 1.80 7.51 -9.75
C LEU A 273 2.96 7.03 -10.62
N LEU A 274 3.90 7.91 -10.87
CA LEU A 274 5.15 7.58 -11.56
C LEU A 274 6.32 7.51 -10.59
N GLY A 275 7.23 6.55 -10.80
CA GLY A 275 8.51 6.56 -10.12
C GLY A 275 9.33 7.81 -10.48
N VAL A 276 10.24 8.22 -9.59
CA VAL A 276 11.06 9.44 -9.77
C VAL A 276 11.79 9.45 -11.09
N THR A 277 12.36 8.32 -11.51
CA THR A 277 13.05 8.19 -12.81
C THR A 277 12.11 8.46 -13.99
N ARG A 278 10.92 7.85 -13.99
CA ARG A 278 9.92 8.07 -15.06
C ARG A 278 9.37 9.50 -15.04
N ALA A 279 9.12 10.05 -13.86
CA ALA A 279 8.66 11.43 -13.72
C ALA A 279 9.69 12.44 -14.25
N ALA A 280 10.99 12.18 -14.05
CA ALA A 280 12.07 13.02 -14.56
C ALA A 280 12.20 12.97 -16.09
N ILE A 281 12.08 11.78 -16.69
CA ILE A 281 12.11 11.62 -18.16
C ILE A 281 10.84 12.20 -18.81
N GLY A 282 9.69 12.07 -18.16
CA GLY A 282 8.40 12.61 -18.62
C GLY A 282 8.21 14.10 -18.32
N SER A 283 9.28 14.87 -18.08
CA SER A 283 9.16 16.32 -17.83
C SER A 283 8.71 17.07 -19.11
N ASP A 284 8.10 18.24 -18.91
CA ASP A 284 7.65 19.08 -20.03
C ASP A 284 8.82 19.62 -20.87
N SER A 285 10.00 19.78 -20.25
CA SER A 285 11.24 20.17 -20.92
C SER A 285 12.00 18.95 -21.44
N PHE A 286 12.11 18.83 -22.76
CA PHE A 286 12.89 17.76 -23.36
C PHE A 286 14.41 17.93 -23.14
N ILE A 287 14.90 19.15 -22.95
CA ILE A 287 16.31 19.42 -22.64
C ILE A 287 16.64 18.87 -21.26
N SER A 288 15.76 19.13 -20.28
CA SER A 288 15.89 18.60 -18.92
C SER A 288 15.84 17.07 -18.89
N ALA A 289 14.88 16.47 -19.61
CA ALA A 289 14.73 15.03 -19.71
C ALA A 289 15.96 14.37 -20.37
N ALA A 290 16.42 14.87 -21.51
CA ALA A 290 17.58 14.35 -22.24
C ALA A 290 18.89 14.44 -21.45
N SER A 291 19.03 15.42 -20.58
CA SER A 291 20.21 15.57 -19.73
C SER A 291 20.28 14.59 -18.55
N PHE A 292 19.19 13.88 -18.27
CA PHE A 292 19.10 12.93 -17.17
C PHE A 292 19.44 11.50 -17.61
N GLN A 293 18.65 10.91 -18.48
CA GLN A 293 18.83 9.56 -19.03
C GLN A 293 18.22 9.44 -20.41
N GLU A 294 18.54 8.37 -21.13
CA GLU A 294 17.98 8.05 -22.47
C GLU A 294 18.10 9.22 -23.47
N THR A 295 19.22 9.95 -23.47
CA THR A 295 19.43 11.18 -24.25
C THR A 295 19.00 11.03 -25.72
N THR A 296 19.47 9.99 -26.39
CA THR A 296 19.20 9.77 -27.83
C THR A 296 17.70 9.54 -28.07
N LYS A 297 17.05 8.73 -27.26
CA LYS A 297 15.62 8.42 -27.38
C LYS A 297 14.78 9.67 -27.17
N VAL A 298 15.01 10.41 -26.09
CA VAL A 298 14.26 11.63 -25.75
C VAL A 298 14.41 12.69 -26.85
N LEU A 299 15.63 12.90 -27.37
CA LEU A 299 15.87 13.86 -28.44
C LEU A 299 15.21 13.45 -29.75
N THR A 300 15.25 12.15 -30.07
CA THR A 300 14.61 11.61 -31.29
C THR A 300 13.09 11.76 -31.22
N GLU A 301 12.46 11.34 -30.11
CA GLU A 301 11.01 11.47 -29.91
C GLU A 301 10.56 12.93 -29.92
N SER A 302 11.34 13.82 -29.28
CA SER A 302 11.03 15.25 -29.25
C SER A 302 11.19 15.91 -30.63
N SER A 303 12.17 15.47 -31.42
CA SER A 303 12.36 15.96 -32.79
C SER A 303 11.23 15.51 -33.70
N ILE A 304 10.82 14.23 -33.63
CA ILE A 304 9.73 13.68 -34.46
C ILE A 304 8.40 14.36 -34.11
N SER A 305 8.13 14.56 -32.80
CA SER A 305 6.89 15.20 -32.33
C SER A 305 6.91 16.73 -32.40
N GLY A 306 8.02 17.35 -32.82
CA GLY A 306 8.15 18.81 -32.92
C GLY A 306 7.95 19.54 -31.59
N LYS A 307 8.45 18.98 -30.46
CA LYS A 307 8.25 19.57 -29.15
C LYS A 307 8.97 20.91 -29.01
N PHE A 308 8.32 21.85 -28.35
CA PHE A 308 8.87 23.15 -27.97
C PHE A 308 9.24 23.18 -26.50
N ASP A 309 10.44 23.68 -26.17
CA ASP A 309 10.88 23.93 -24.82
C ASP A 309 10.80 25.43 -24.50
N TYR A 310 9.97 25.79 -23.53
CA TYR A 310 9.76 27.18 -23.16
C TYR A 310 10.78 27.72 -22.15
N LEU A 311 11.73 26.88 -21.72
CA LEU A 311 12.79 27.24 -20.77
C LEU A 311 12.22 27.83 -19.45
N GLU A 312 11.19 27.19 -18.92
CA GLU A 312 10.48 27.65 -17.72
C GLU A 312 11.17 27.22 -16.42
N ASP A 313 11.86 26.07 -16.44
CA ASP A 313 12.52 25.49 -15.27
C ASP A 313 14.01 25.93 -15.17
N LEU A 314 14.68 25.51 -14.09
CA LEU A 314 16.05 25.90 -13.81
C LEU A 314 17.07 25.19 -14.70
N LYS A 315 16.89 23.87 -14.90
CA LYS A 315 17.90 22.97 -15.47
C LYS A 315 18.22 23.31 -16.93
N GLU A 316 17.21 23.53 -17.77
CA GLU A 316 17.38 23.92 -19.15
C GLU A 316 18.06 25.28 -19.32
N ASN A 317 17.73 26.25 -18.47
CA ASN A 317 18.36 27.56 -18.50
C ASN A 317 19.83 27.49 -18.11
N VAL A 318 20.18 26.66 -17.11
CA VAL A 318 21.58 26.42 -16.72
C VAL A 318 22.37 25.73 -17.83
N ILE A 319 21.79 24.69 -18.46
CA ILE A 319 22.44 23.98 -19.57
C ILE A 319 22.74 24.91 -20.74
N LEU A 320 21.81 25.81 -21.07
CA LEU A 320 21.97 26.77 -22.16
C LEU A 320 22.74 28.04 -21.78
N GLY A 321 23.23 28.15 -20.55
CA GLY A 321 23.93 29.34 -20.05
C GLY A 321 23.06 30.59 -19.97
N LYS A 322 21.74 30.42 -19.86
CA LYS A 322 20.78 31.52 -19.72
C LYS A 322 20.52 31.83 -18.24
N MET A 323 19.99 33.03 -18.00
CA MET A 323 19.56 33.42 -16.67
C MET A 323 18.43 32.56 -16.15
N ILE A 324 18.59 32.01 -14.95
CA ILE A 324 17.52 31.21 -14.30
C ILE A 324 16.29 32.09 -14.03
N PRO A 325 15.07 31.55 -14.17
CA PRO A 325 13.83 32.30 -13.98
C PRO A 325 13.45 32.44 -12.48
N VAL A 326 14.43 32.81 -11.64
CA VAL A 326 14.29 32.94 -10.18
C VAL A 326 15.00 34.19 -9.72
N GLY A 327 14.49 34.84 -8.69
CA GLY A 327 15.07 36.09 -8.15
C GLY A 327 15.08 37.18 -9.19
N THR A 328 16.24 37.82 -9.44
CA THR A 328 16.39 38.92 -10.42
C THR A 328 16.08 38.48 -11.86
N GLY A 329 16.20 37.18 -12.20
CA GLY A 329 15.87 36.63 -13.51
C GLY A 329 14.37 36.57 -13.80
N LEU A 330 13.54 36.46 -12.77
CA LEU A 330 12.08 36.44 -12.90
C LEU A 330 11.54 37.78 -13.45
N TYR A 331 12.09 38.91 -12.97
CA TYR A 331 11.65 40.24 -13.36
C TYR A 331 12.14 40.67 -14.76
N LYS A 332 13.14 40.01 -15.34
CA LYS A 332 13.66 40.33 -16.66
C LYS A 332 12.83 39.80 -17.79
N LYS A 333 12.15 38.65 -17.62
CA LYS A 333 11.24 38.07 -18.64
C LYS A 333 10.08 38.99 -18.97
N ASP A 334 9.56 39.75 -18.00
CA ASP A 334 8.40 40.62 -18.20
C ASP A 334 8.77 42.02 -18.74
N LYS A 335 10.05 42.40 -18.77
CA LYS A 335 10.49 43.75 -19.13
C LYS A 335 11.13 43.90 -20.50
N VAL A 336 11.35 42.80 -21.24
CA VAL A 336 11.86 42.91 -22.60
C VAL A 336 10.70 43.13 -23.57
N LYS A 337 10.15 44.34 -23.57
CA LYS A 337 9.39 44.85 -24.69
C LYS A 337 10.38 45.22 -25.77
N ILE A 338 10.48 44.38 -26.81
CA ILE A 338 11.21 44.69 -28.04
C ILE A 338 10.49 45.92 -28.64
N ARG A 339 11.05 47.12 -28.50
CA ARG A 339 10.65 48.27 -29.31
C ARG A 339 11.22 47.98 -30.70
N SER A 340 10.36 47.60 -31.63
CA SER A 340 10.70 47.66 -33.04
C SER A 340 10.87 49.13 -33.42
N ASN A 341 12.10 49.57 -33.65
CA ASN A 341 12.32 50.83 -34.36
C ASN A 341 11.78 50.64 -35.80
N LYS A 342 10.70 51.31 -36.07
CA LYS A 342 10.33 51.62 -37.44
C LYS A 342 11.21 52.75 -37.94
#